data_f4919a2e1ac2fc3937da88b889e3d45f
#
_entry.id   f4919a2e1ac2fc3937da88b889e3d45f
#
_cell.length_a   1.000
_cell.length_b   1.000
_cell.length_c   1.000
_cell.angle_alpha   90.00
_cell.angle_beta   90.00
_cell.angle_gamma   90.00
#
_symmetry.space_group_name_H-M   'P 1'
#
loop_
_entity.id
_entity.type
_entity.pdbx_description
1 polymer ?
#
loop_
_entity_poly.entity_id
_entity_poly.type
_entity_poly.pdbx_seq_one_letter_code
_entity_poly.pdbx_strand_id
1 'polypeptide(L)'
;SVNNLQSKGLTNRDYVDRLDHELQVIKDRGFSRYFLTMKAIADKATSMQITGPSRGSAGGSLVAYVLGITQVDPIKYGLLFSRFLRADAKDYPDIDYDVSDPMTLKESLVKEWGEDNVVPISNWNTLQLRSLIKDISKFYDIPYQEVNIVTKKMVFEAMGPAKRAHGIKAGVYEPTFEELMQYS
;
A
#
# COMPACT_ATOMS: atom_id res chain seq x y z
N SER A 1 12.45 15.65 15.37
CA SER A 1 11.21 14.90 15.77
C SER A 1 10.63 15.43 17.09
N VAL A 2 11.43 15.61 18.15
CA VAL A 2 10.96 16.11 19.45
C VAL A 2 10.37 17.54 19.31
N ASN A 3 11.01 18.42 18.57
CA ASN A 3 10.50 19.78 18.33
C ASN A 3 9.14 19.78 17.61
N ASN A 4 8.90 18.80 16.72
CA ASN A 4 7.63 18.65 16.02
C ASN A 4 6.52 18.11 16.93
N LEU A 5 6.83 17.27 17.93
CA LEU A 5 5.88 16.89 18.96
C LEU A 5 5.47 18.10 19.81
N GLN A 6 6.45 18.91 20.23
CA GLN A 6 6.18 20.13 21.01
C GLN A 6 5.33 21.13 20.24
N SER A 7 5.60 21.32 18.92
CA SER A 7 4.79 22.23 18.09
C SER A 7 3.35 21.75 17.91
N LYS A 8 3.09 20.44 18.02
CA LYS A 8 1.75 19.83 17.98
C LYS A 8 1.10 19.73 19.38
N GLY A 9 1.78 20.18 20.46
CA GLY A 9 1.27 20.07 21.83
C GLY A 9 1.24 18.66 22.40
N LEU A 10 1.95 17.70 21.78
CA LEU A 10 1.93 16.29 22.11
C LEU A 10 3.11 15.92 23.03
N THR A 11 3.10 16.48 24.25
CA THR A 11 4.20 16.31 25.23
C THR A 11 3.91 15.23 26.28
N ASN A 12 2.80 14.53 26.17
CA ASN A 12 2.45 13.44 27.07
C ASN A 12 3.47 12.28 26.93
N ARG A 13 3.74 11.59 28.05
CA ARG A 13 4.69 10.49 28.14
C ARG A 13 4.40 9.37 27.11
N ASP A 14 3.15 9.06 26.88
CA ASP A 14 2.73 8.03 25.91
C ASP A 14 3.22 8.34 24.49
N TYR A 15 3.21 9.64 24.11
CA TYR A 15 3.72 10.06 22.79
C TYR A 15 5.24 9.98 22.70
N VAL A 16 5.94 10.34 23.78
CA VAL A 16 7.40 10.30 23.81
C VAL A 16 7.89 8.86 23.76
N ASP A 17 7.36 7.99 24.62
CA ASP A 17 7.72 6.57 24.68
C ASP A 17 7.42 5.87 23.36
N ARG A 18 6.27 6.17 22.74
CA ARG A 18 5.89 5.63 21.44
C ARG A 18 6.81 6.14 20.32
N LEU A 19 7.15 7.42 20.32
CA LEU A 19 8.06 8.00 19.33
C LEU A 19 9.46 7.39 19.41
N ASP A 20 9.99 7.26 20.61
CA ASP A 20 11.31 6.68 20.84
C ASP A 20 11.36 5.21 20.39
N HIS A 21 10.31 4.44 20.70
CA HIS A 21 10.17 3.07 20.23
C HIS A 21 10.17 2.98 18.69
N GLU A 22 9.33 3.78 18.01
CA GLU A 22 9.24 3.77 16.55
C GLU A 22 10.55 4.20 15.89
N LEU A 23 11.19 5.27 16.42
CA LEU A 23 12.48 5.75 15.92
C LEU A 23 13.57 4.70 16.05
N GLN A 24 13.58 3.95 17.17
CA GLN A 24 14.55 2.88 17.38
C GLN A 24 14.36 1.77 16.32
N VAL A 25 13.12 1.31 16.10
CA VAL A 25 12.81 0.28 15.08
C VAL A 25 13.20 0.76 13.69
N ILE A 26 12.84 1.99 13.31
CA ILE A 26 13.19 2.58 12.01
C ILE A 26 14.70 2.65 11.80
N LYS A 27 15.45 3.05 12.86
CA LYS A 27 16.91 3.15 12.83
C LYS A 27 17.56 1.77 12.72
N ASP A 28 17.11 0.80 13.51
CA ASP A 28 17.66 -0.57 13.51
C ASP A 28 17.43 -1.29 12.19
N ARG A 29 16.36 -0.95 11.48
CA ARG A 29 16.07 -1.45 10.12
C ARG A 29 16.79 -0.66 9.02
N GLY A 30 17.44 0.46 9.31
CA GLY A 30 18.11 1.30 8.32
C GLY A 30 17.16 2.15 7.47
N PHE A 31 15.88 2.31 7.87
CA PHE A 31 14.84 2.97 7.07
C PHE A 31 14.75 4.49 7.27
N SER A 32 15.63 5.08 8.06
CA SER A 32 15.61 6.53 8.35
C SER A 32 15.61 7.38 7.08
N ARG A 33 16.43 7.02 6.08
CA ARG A 33 16.53 7.74 4.81
C ARG A 33 15.22 7.65 4.01
N TYR A 34 14.57 6.49 4.03
CA TYR A 34 13.26 6.28 3.38
C TYR A 34 12.21 7.25 3.94
N PHE A 35 12.08 7.36 5.28
CA PHE A 35 11.15 8.31 5.90
C PHE A 35 11.47 9.76 5.58
N LEU A 36 12.74 10.14 5.49
CA LEU A 36 13.13 11.50 5.11
C LEU A 36 12.80 11.80 3.64
N THR A 37 12.97 10.82 2.75
CA THR A 37 12.55 10.93 1.34
C THR A 37 11.04 11.10 1.24
N MET A 38 10.27 10.26 1.96
CA MET A 38 8.81 10.37 1.98
C MET A 38 8.34 11.71 2.56
N LYS A 39 9.02 12.23 3.58
CA LYS A 39 8.75 13.59 4.10
C LYS A 39 8.95 14.65 3.03
N ALA A 40 10.05 14.61 2.28
CA ALA A 40 10.33 15.58 1.22
C ALA A 40 9.25 15.53 0.12
N ILE A 41 8.79 14.32 -0.26
CA ILE A 41 7.68 14.14 -1.21
C ILE A 41 6.39 14.73 -0.64
N ALA A 42 6.06 14.44 0.62
CA ALA A 42 4.86 14.94 1.28
C ALA A 42 4.85 16.46 1.42
N ASP A 43 5.98 17.06 1.82
CA ASP A 43 6.12 18.52 1.90
C ASP A 43 5.91 19.17 0.53
N LYS A 44 6.50 18.60 -0.52
CA LYS A 44 6.34 19.06 -1.88
C LYS A 44 4.89 18.96 -2.35
N ALA A 45 4.27 17.80 -2.18
CA ALA A 45 2.87 17.58 -2.53
C ALA A 45 1.93 18.56 -1.83
N THR A 46 2.06 18.71 -0.51
CA THR A 46 1.22 19.60 0.31
C THR A 46 1.39 21.07 -0.06
N SER A 47 2.58 21.47 -0.55
CA SER A 47 2.83 22.87 -0.97
C SER A 47 2.15 23.24 -2.28
N MET A 48 1.75 22.27 -3.10
CA MET A 48 1.26 22.53 -4.47
C MET A 48 -0.12 21.97 -4.78
N GLN A 49 -0.65 21.06 -3.95
CA GLN A 49 -1.93 20.41 -4.23
C GLN A 49 -2.60 19.84 -2.97
N ILE A 50 -3.86 19.43 -3.12
CA ILE A 50 -4.61 18.76 -2.05
C ILE A 50 -4.07 17.34 -1.89
N THR A 51 -3.83 16.94 -0.64
CA THR A 51 -3.35 15.61 -0.27
C THR A 51 -4.33 14.92 0.67
N GLY A 52 -4.41 13.60 0.61
CA GLY A 52 -5.21 12.81 1.53
C GLY A 52 -4.62 12.80 2.95
N PRO A 53 -5.46 12.67 3.98
CA PRO A 53 -5.00 12.72 5.37
C PRO A 53 -4.19 11.50 5.79
N SER A 54 -4.50 10.33 5.26
CA SER A 54 -3.79 9.05 5.47
C SER A 54 -4.45 7.95 4.66
N ARG A 55 -3.65 7.00 4.21
CA ARG A 55 -4.10 5.77 3.58
C ARG A 55 -3.24 4.60 4.03
N GLY A 56 -3.80 3.38 3.99
CA GLY A 56 -3.08 2.16 4.31
C GLY A 56 -2.59 2.07 5.75
N SER A 57 -1.53 1.30 5.96
CA SER A 57 -0.99 1.00 7.29
C SER A 57 -0.14 2.13 7.89
N ALA A 58 0.32 3.08 7.08
CA ALA A 58 1.16 4.20 7.50
C ALA A 58 0.49 5.11 8.56
N GLY A 59 -0.86 5.13 8.60
CA GLY A 59 -1.62 5.80 9.66
C GLY A 59 -1.33 5.29 11.07
N GLY A 60 -0.74 4.08 11.21
CA GLY A 60 -0.30 3.52 12.49
C GLY A 60 1.04 4.04 13.00
N SER A 61 1.75 4.88 12.24
CA SER A 61 3.07 5.43 12.62
C SER A 61 2.97 6.84 13.17
N LEU A 62 3.43 7.01 14.41
CA LEU A 62 3.58 8.33 15.03
C LEU A 62 4.71 9.13 14.37
N VAL A 63 5.78 8.47 13.92
CA VAL A 63 6.85 9.13 13.15
C VAL A 63 6.31 9.71 11.86
N ALA A 64 5.49 8.97 11.10
CA ALA A 64 4.85 9.47 9.88
C ALA A 64 3.93 10.67 10.16
N TYR A 65 3.16 10.64 11.25
CA TYR A 65 2.33 11.75 11.70
C TYR A 65 3.15 12.98 12.09
N VAL A 66 4.19 12.82 12.88
CA VAL A 66 5.07 13.93 13.32
C VAL A 66 5.84 14.54 12.15
N LEU A 67 6.21 13.75 11.15
CA LEU A 67 6.85 14.22 9.93
C LEU A 67 5.87 14.89 8.95
N GLY A 68 4.56 14.81 9.17
CA GLY A 68 3.56 15.36 8.27
C GLY A 68 3.27 14.49 7.04
N ILE A 69 3.76 13.24 7.01
CA ILE A 69 3.44 12.27 5.96
C ILE A 69 1.98 11.82 6.09
N THR A 70 1.51 11.62 7.33
CA THR A 70 0.09 11.37 7.63
C THR A 70 -0.47 12.48 8.52
N GLN A 71 -1.79 12.64 8.51
CA GLN A 71 -2.51 13.63 9.34
C GLN A 71 -3.38 12.96 10.41
N VAL A 72 -3.27 11.65 10.56
CA VAL A 72 -4.01 10.86 11.55
C VAL A 72 -3.10 10.57 12.73
N ASP A 73 -3.55 10.95 13.93
CA ASP A 73 -2.84 10.68 15.19
C ASP A 73 -3.06 9.22 15.61
N PRO A 74 -2.02 8.35 15.53
CA PRO A 74 -2.18 6.94 15.80
C PRO A 74 -2.49 6.62 17.26
N ILE A 75 -2.06 7.45 18.20
CA ILE A 75 -2.31 7.23 19.62
C ILE A 75 -3.76 7.56 19.95
N LYS A 76 -4.25 8.70 19.46
CA LYS A 76 -5.64 9.11 19.63
C LYS A 76 -6.63 8.07 19.13
N TYR A 77 -6.32 7.39 18.02
CA TYR A 77 -7.18 6.37 17.41
C TYR A 77 -6.79 4.92 17.75
N GLY A 78 -5.87 4.71 18.67
CA GLY A 78 -5.44 3.38 19.11
C GLY A 78 -4.82 2.51 18.00
N LEU A 79 -4.14 3.12 17.02
CA LEU A 79 -3.54 2.43 15.88
C LEU A 79 -2.18 1.83 16.26
N LEU A 80 -1.94 0.60 15.79
CA LEU A 80 -0.74 -0.16 16.13
C LEU A 80 0.37 0.06 15.10
N PHE A 81 1.55 0.46 15.57
CA PHE A 81 2.75 0.60 14.75
C PHE A 81 3.20 -0.74 14.12
N SER A 82 3.04 -1.85 14.84
CA SER A 82 3.44 -3.18 14.35
C SER A 82 2.67 -3.65 13.12
N ARG A 83 1.52 -3.05 12.81
CA ARG A 83 0.79 -3.29 11.55
C ARG A 83 1.39 -2.57 10.35
N PHE A 84 2.14 -1.49 10.60
CA PHE A 84 2.83 -0.73 9.57
C PHE A 84 4.27 -1.21 9.41
N LEU A 85 5.03 -1.31 10.51
CA LEU A 85 6.42 -1.75 10.49
C LEU A 85 6.71 -2.68 11.67
N ARG A 86 7.10 -3.90 11.36
CA ARG A 86 7.52 -4.87 12.35
C ARG A 86 9.02 -4.74 12.65
N ALA A 87 9.41 -5.05 13.87
CA ALA A 87 10.80 -5.02 14.29
C ALA A 87 11.71 -6.02 13.53
N ASP A 88 11.12 -7.07 12.96
CA ASP A 88 11.80 -8.10 12.15
C ASP A 88 11.65 -7.89 10.62
N ALA A 89 11.06 -6.76 10.18
CA ALA A 89 10.85 -6.47 8.77
C ALA A 89 12.16 -6.44 7.98
N LYS A 90 12.17 -7.09 6.81
CA LYS A 90 13.31 -7.11 5.88
C LYS A 90 13.13 -6.10 4.75
N ASP A 91 11.90 -5.87 4.35
CA ASP A 91 11.53 -4.98 3.26
C ASP A 91 11.12 -3.60 3.79
N TYR A 92 11.20 -2.59 2.93
CA TYR A 92 10.72 -1.26 3.25
C TYR A 92 9.22 -1.28 3.58
N PRO A 93 8.78 -0.48 4.56
CA PRO A 93 7.34 -0.33 4.79
C PRO A 93 6.68 0.37 3.60
N ASP A 94 5.43 0.01 3.35
CA ASP A 94 4.63 0.59 2.28
C ASP A 94 3.90 1.84 2.80
N ILE A 95 4.18 2.99 2.20
CA ILE A 95 3.52 4.25 2.51
C ILE A 95 2.66 4.66 1.33
N ASP A 96 1.36 4.44 1.47
CA ASP A 96 0.37 4.94 0.53
C ASP A 96 0.16 6.44 0.75
N TYR A 97 0.23 7.23 -0.33
CA TYR A 97 0.09 8.68 -0.26
C TYR A 97 -0.84 9.20 -1.36
N ASP A 98 -2.00 9.70 -0.98
CA ASP A 98 -2.99 10.20 -1.91
C ASP A 98 -2.72 11.67 -2.26
N VAL A 99 -2.71 11.96 -3.56
CA VAL A 99 -2.54 13.32 -4.11
C VAL A 99 -3.58 13.57 -5.19
N SER A 100 -4.01 14.83 -5.36
CA SER A 100 -5.02 15.18 -6.35
C SER A 100 -4.51 15.07 -7.79
N ASP A 101 -3.23 15.32 -8.02
CA ASP A 101 -2.59 15.26 -9.35
C ASP A 101 -1.18 14.61 -9.24
N PRO A 102 -1.09 13.27 -9.40
CA PRO A 102 0.18 12.56 -9.35
C PRO A 102 1.16 12.96 -10.45
N MET A 103 0.66 13.37 -11.63
CA MET A 103 1.53 13.72 -12.77
C MET A 103 2.28 15.01 -12.51
N THR A 104 1.58 16.06 -12.07
CA THR A 104 2.20 17.34 -11.71
C THR A 104 3.20 17.19 -10.57
N LEU A 105 2.90 16.35 -9.56
CA LEU A 105 3.86 16.03 -8.49
C LEU A 105 5.11 15.37 -9.06
N LYS A 106 4.96 14.34 -9.90
CA LYS A 106 6.07 13.65 -10.56
C LYS A 106 6.95 14.61 -11.33
N GLU A 107 6.37 15.45 -12.20
CA GLU A 107 7.12 16.44 -12.99
C GLU A 107 7.92 17.40 -12.10
N SER A 108 7.33 17.82 -10.97
CA SER A 108 8.00 18.69 -10.01
C SER A 108 9.18 17.99 -9.33
N LEU A 109 9.03 16.70 -8.97
CA LEU A 109 10.11 15.90 -8.39
C LEU A 109 11.22 15.62 -9.42
N VAL A 110 10.89 15.36 -10.70
CA VAL A 110 11.85 15.20 -11.79
C VAL A 110 12.68 16.46 -11.98
N LYS A 111 12.05 17.65 -11.94
CA LYS A 111 12.76 18.93 -12.04
C LYS A 111 13.74 19.17 -10.90
N GLU A 112 13.42 18.67 -9.70
CA GLU A 112 14.24 18.90 -8.51
C GLU A 112 15.32 17.83 -8.34
N TRP A 113 15.01 16.56 -8.61
CA TRP A 113 15.90 15.43 -8.34
C TRP A 113 16.54 14.81 -9.58
N GLY A 114 16.08 15.18 -10.79
CA GLY A 114 16.55 14.66 -12.07
C GLY A 114 15.77 13.43 -12.53
N GLU A 115 15.74 13.22 -13.84
CA GLU A 115 14.99 12.12 -14.49
C GLU A 115 15.47 10.74 -14.06
N ASP A 116 16.77 10.57 -13.86
CA ASP A 116 17.38 9.31 -13.46
C ASP A 116 17.01 8.86 -12.02
N ASN A 117 16.54 9.81 -11.20
CA ASN A 117 16.20 9.55 -9.80
C ASN A 117 14.69 9.44 -9.53
N VAL A 118 13.85 9.76 -10.52
CA VAL A 118 12.39 9.73 -10.39
C VAL A 118 11.79 8.93 -11.54
N VAL A 119 11.69 7.63 -11.32
CA VAL A 119 11.20 6.68 -12.33
C VAL A 119 9.86 6.10 -11.89
N PRO A 120 8.80 6.20 -12.70
CA PRO A 120 7.54 5.54 -12.40
C PRO A 120 7.69 4.03 -12.55
N ILE A 121 7.18 3.29 -11.58
CA ILE A 121 7.10 1.84 -11.65
C ILE A 121 5.73 1.49 -12.24
N SER A 122 5.72 0.72 -13.34
CA SER A 122 4.49 0.19 -13.92
C SER A 122 4.22 -1.21 -13.39
N ASN A 123 2.96 -1.51 -13.13
CA ASN A 123 2.50 -2.85 -12.83
C ASN A 123 2.05 -3.53 -14.11
N TRP A 124 2.50 -4.77 -14.29
CA TRP A 124 2.01 -5.62 -15.36
C TRP A 124 0.93 -6.54 -14.79
N ASN A 125 -0.33 -6.17 -14.99
CA ASN A 125 -1.46 -6.96 -14.52
C ASN A 125 -2.00 -7.82 -15.67
N THR A 126 -2.06 -9.13 -15.48
CA THR A 126 -2.81 -10.04 -16.36
C THR A 126 -4.24 -10.14 -15.85
N LEU A 127 -5.19 -10.01 -16.77
CA LEU A 127 -6.60 -10.24 -16.45
C LEU A 127 -6.81 -11.74 -16.19
N GLN A 128 -7.10 -12.08 -14.96
CA GLN A 128 -7.52 -13.43 -14.59
C GLN A 128 -8.97 -13.67 -15.03
N LEU A 129 -9.30 -14.89 -15.45
CA LEU A 129 -10.65 -15.21 -15.98
C LEU A 129 -11.78 -14.76 -15.05
N ARG A 130 -11.62 -14.97 -13.74
CA ARG A 130 -12.61 -14.58 -12.75
C ARG A 130 -12.84 -13.06 -12.70
N SER A 131 -11.78 -12.27 -12.78
CA SER A 131 -11.88 -10.81 -12.83
C SER A 131 -12.48 -10.34 -14.15
N LEU A 132 -12.02 -10.92 -15.27
CA LEU A 132 -12.50 -10.60 -16.60
C LEU A 132 -14.02 -10.84 -16.74
N ILE A 133 -14.50 -12.00 -16.28
CA ILE A 133 -15.95 -12.31 -16.30
C ILE A 133 -16.73 -11.30 -15.48
N LYS A 134 -16.23 -10.90 -14.31
CA LYS A 134 -16.90 -9.90 -13.46
C LYS A 134 -16.94 -8.52 -14.11
N ASP A 135 -15.88 -8.11 -14.76
CA ASP A 135 -15.81 -6.81 -15.43
C ASP A 135 -16.71 -6.78 -16.65
N ILE A 136 -16.73 -7.84 -17.47
CA ILE A 136 -17.67 -7.98 -18.60
C ILE A 136 -19.11 -8.02 -18.08
N SER A 137 -19.39 -8.79 -17.03
CA SER A 137 -20.74 -8.88 -16.46
C SER A 137 -21.26 -7.54 -15.95
N LYS A 138 -20.37 -6.70 -15.42
CA LYS A 138 -20.69 -5.33 -15.00
C LYS A 138 -21.11 -4.46 -16.19
N PHE A 139 -20.47 -4.63 -17.33
CA PHE A 139 -20.83 -3.92 -18.57
C PHE A 139 -22.24 -4.29 -19.07
N TYR A 140 -22.68 -5.54 -18.83
CA TYR A 140 -24.01 -6.03 -19.19
C TYR A 140 -25.05 -5.94 -18.05
N ASP A 141 -24.76 -5.19 -16.98
CA ASP A 141 -25.61 -5.01 -15.80
C ASP A 141 -26.06 -6.33 -15.12
N ILE A 142 -25.26 -7.39 -15.23
CA ILE A 142 -25.54 -8.67 -14.56
C ILE A 142 -25.22 -8.51 -13.06
N PRO A 143 -26.13 -8.91 -12.15
CA PRO A 143 -25.92 -8.77 -10.71
C PRO A 143 -24.64 -9.43 -10.22
N TYR A 144 -23.80 -8.68 -9.50
CA TYR A 144 -22.53 -9.18 -9.00
C TYR A 144 -22.62 -10.46 -8.19
N GLN A 145 -23.71 -10.64 -7.44
CA GLN A 145 -23.90 -11.84 -6.59
C GLN A 145 -24.00 -13.11 -7.44
N GLU A 146 -24.76 -13.08 -8.54
CA GLU A 146 -24.91 -14.22 -9.45
C GLU A 146 -23.59 -14.57 -10.13
N VAL A 147 -22.91 -13.55 -10.67
CA VAL A 147 -21.59 -13.72 -11.31
C VAL A 147 -20.55 -14.28 -10.34
N ASN A 148 -20.58 -13.81 -9.08
CA ASN A 148 -19.63 -14.26 -8.07
C ASN A 148 -19.83 -15.74 -7.68
N ILE A 149 -21.07 -16.23 -7.64
CA ILE A 149 -21.38 -17.65 -7.40
C ILE A 149 -20.83 -18.50 -8.54
N VAL A 150 -21.16 -18.14 -9.77
CA VAL A 150 -20.75 -18.89 -10.98
C VAL A 150 -19.22 -18.90 -11.12
N THR A 151 -18.57 -17.74 -11.01
CA THR A 151 -17.11 -17.65 -11.15
C THR A 151 -16.33 -18.35 -10.04
N LYS A 152 -16.87 -18.39 -8.81
CA LYS A 152 -16.28 -19.20 -7.75
C LYS A 152 -16.35 -20.69 -8.04
N LYS A 153 -17.50 -21.17 -8.54
CA LYS A 153 -17.72 -22.56 -8.91
C LYS A 153 -16.81 -22.98 -10.05
N MET A 154 -16.73 -22.19 -11.13
CA MET A 154 -15.83 -22.45 -12.27
C MET A 154 -14.37 -22.60 -11.83
N VAL A 155 -13.86 -21.65 -11.04
CA VAL A 155 -12.46 -21.70 -10.54
C VAL A 155 -12.26 -22.94 -9.66
N PHE A 156 -13.21 -23.26 -8.78
CA PHE A 156 -13.11 -24.43 -7.92
C PHE A 156 -13.06 -25.75 -8.70
N GLU A 157 -13.91 -25.88 -9.73
CA GLU A 157 -13.97 -27.09 -10.57
C GLU A 157 -12.70 -27.25 -11.44
N ALA A 158 -12.17 -26.15 -11.99
CA ALA A 158 -10.97 -26.18 -12.83
C ALA A 158 -9.65 -26.30 -12.04
N MET A 159 -9.60 -25.81 -10.81
CA MET A 159 -8.39 -25.83 -9.98
C MET A 159 -7.88 -27.26 -9.67
N GLY A 160 -8.76 -28.22 -9.50
CA GLY A 160 -8.36 -29.61 -9.21
C GLY A 160 -7.56 -30.26 -10.33
N PRO A 161 -8.07 -30.29 -11.57
CA PRO A 161 -7.35 -30.78 -12.74
C PRO A 161 -6.05 -30.00 -13.03
N ALA A 162 -6.09 -28.66 -13.01
CA ALA A 162 -4.93 -27.83 -13.28
C ALA A 162 -3.78 -28.07 -12.28
N LYS A 163 -4.08 -28.18 -10.99
CA LYS A 163 -3.08 -28.50 -9.96
C LYS A 163 -2.43 -29.87 -10.15
N ARG A 164 -3.20 -30.88 -10.57
CA ARG A 164 -2.66 -32.20 -10.86
C ARG A 164 -1.73 -32.19 -12.08
N ALA A 165 -2.11 -31.44 -13.13
CA ALA A 165 -1.32 -31.34 -14.35
C ALA A 165 0.03 -30.63 -14.13
N HIS A 166 0.07 -29.62 -13.28
CA HIS A 166 1.27 -28.78 -13.04
C HIS A 166 2.02 -29.10 -11.74
N GLY A 167 1.58 -30.08 -10.94
CA GLY A 167 2.27 -30.47 -9.70
C GLY A 167 2.28 -29.39 -8.59
N ILE A 168 1.37 -28.42 -8.63
CA ILE A 168 1.36 -27.25 -7.75
C ILE A 168 0.58 -27.50 -6.47
N LYS A 169 1.11 -27.08 -5.32
CA LYS A 169 0.46 -27.23 -4.00
C LYS A 169 -0.78 -26.33 -3.87
N ALA A 170 -1.80 -26.83 -3.15
CA ALA A 170 -3.06 -26.11 -2.91
C ALA A 170 -2.82 -24.73 -2.27
N GLY A 171 -3.43 -23.68 -2.80
CA GLY A 171 -3.48 -22.32 -2.22
C GLY A 171 -2.70 -21.22 -2.93
N VAL A 172 -1.80 -21.55 -3.85
CA VAL A 172 -0.86 -20.56 -4.46
C VAL A 172 -1.11 -20.32 -5.96
N TYR A 173 -1.97 -21.10 -6.60
CA TYR A 173 -2.14 -21.06 -8.04
C TYR A 173 -3.55 -20.67 -8.46
N GLU A 174 -3.66 -19.59 -9.26
CA GLU A 174 -4.87 -19.29 -10.03
C GLU A 174 -4.62 -19.66 -11.51
N PRO A 175 -5.42 -20.57 -12.10
CA PRO A 175 -5.25 -20.97 -13.48
C PRO A 175 -5.49 -19.79 -14.44
N THR A 176 -4.68 -19.73 -15.50
CA THR A 176 -4.88 -18.77 -16.61
C THR A 176 -6.15 -19.11 -17.41
N PHE A 177 -6.58 -18.19 -18.26
CA PHE A 177 -7.73 -18.43 -19.15
C PHE A 177 -7.49 -19.65 -20.07
N GLU A 178 -6.30 -19.77 -20.64
CA GLU A 178 -5.94 -20.86 -21.55
C GLU A 178 -5.97 -22.22 -20.83
N GLU A 179 -5.44 -22.28 -19.62
CA GLU A 179 -5.46 -23.49 -18.79
C GLU A 179 -6.89 -23.89 -18.39
N LEU A 180 -7.75 -22.91 -18.08
CA LEU A 180 -9.15 -23.18 -17.79
C LEU A 180 -9.92 -23.69 -19.00
N MET A 181 -9.64 -23.17 -20.18
CA MET A 181 -10.23 -23.65 -21.42
C MET A 181 -9.74 -25.06 -21.81
N GLN A 182 -8.49 -25.37 -21.49
CA GLN A 182 -7.90 -26.69 -21.75
C GLN A 182 -8.48 -27.78 -20.83
N TYR A 183 -8.87 -27.42 -19.58
CA TYR A 183 -9.31 -28.39 -18.57
C TYR A 183 -10.82 -28.34 -18.25
N SER A 184 -11.58 -27.48 -18.91
CA SER A 184 -13.04 -27.43 -18.81
C SER A 184 -13.68 -28.29 -19.89
#